data_3580ac805c34844a8ed82ec63b2f9db9
#
_entry.id   3580ac805c34844a8ed82ec63b2f9db9
#
_cell.length_a   1.000
_cell.length_b   1.000
_cell.length_c   1.000
_cell.angle_alpha   90.00
_cell.angle_beta   90.00
_cell.angle_gamma   90.00
#
_symmetry.space_group_name_H-M   'P 1'
#
loop_
_entity.id
_entity.type
_entity.pdbx_description
1 polymer ?
#
loop_
_entity_poly.entity_id
_entity_poly.type
_entity_poly.pdbx_seq_one_letter_code
_entity_poly.pdbx_strand_id
1 'polypeptide(L)'
;RLLDISGRSRKRQLALVKKYGIKEYASPGGGCLLTDPVFSEKLMKMFEYWPEGDGLDTELLKYGRFFWLKSKAEKYVLIVVGRDKIYYEQLVILERPVDVLIKFSTLVAGPTSLIRGIKNKVLGIIDKAREIEVPEELKMSELRLDEKKSEEETMSIAALLTGYYAAKERGKEVKLEINIKE
;
A
#
# COMPACT_ATOMS: atom_id res chain seq x y z
N ARG A 1 20.08 38.29 -0.39
CA ARG A 1 19.51 37.41 -1.41
C ARG A 1 19.76 35.96 -1.01
N LEU A 2 18.72 35.20 -0.87
CA LEU A 2 18.84 33.75 -0.73
C LEU A 2 19.44 33.18 -2.01
N LEU A 3 20.45 32.32 -1.86
CA LEU A 3 21.12 31.63 -2.95
C LEU A 3 20.13 30.63 -3.57
N ASP A 4 19.46 30.93 -4.58
CA ASP A 4 18.51 30.10 -5.34
C ASP A 4 18.69 28.57 -5.11
N ILE A 5 18.48 28.14 -3.84
CA ILE A 5 18.57 26.76 -3.39
C ILE A 5 17.15 26.26 -3.26
N SER A 6 16.74 25.40 -4.18
CA SER A 6 15.42 24.80 -4.23
C SER A 6 15.50 23.28 -4.40
N GLY A 7 14.40 22.60 -4.09
CA GLY A 7 14.28 21.14 -4.22
C GLY A 7 14.97 20.36 -3.10
N ARG A 8 14.94 19.03 -3.24
CA ARG A 8 15.45 18.07 -2.22
C ARG A 8 16.95 17.86 -2.27
N SER A 9 17.62 18.32 -3.33
CA SER A 9 19.06 18.09 -3.51
C SER A 9 19.85 19.00 -2.59
N ARG A 10 20.78 18.44 -1.83
CA ARG A 10 21.67 19.12 -0.89
C ARG A 10 23.05 19.42 -1.45
N LYS A 11 23.28 19.09 -2.72
CA LYS A 11 24.58 19.28 -3.36
C LYS A 11 25.09 20.71 -3.22
N ARG A 12 24.21 21.72 -3.41
CA ARG A 12 24.57 23.13 -3.26
C ARG A 12 24.90 23.50 -1.82
N GLN A 13 24.12 23.04 -0.86
CA GLN A 13 24.34 23.26 0.57
C GLN A 13 25.68 22.66 1.03
N LEU A 14 25.97 21.40 0.66
CA LEU A 14 27.23 20.74 0.95
C LEU A 14 28.43 21.43 0.28
N ALA A 15 28.26 21.94 -0.93
CA ALA A 15 29.28 22.75 -1.60
C ALA A 15 29.58 24.06 -0.85
N LEU A 16 28.56 24.72 -0.29
CA LEU A 16 28.73 25.90 0.55
C LEU A 16 29.43 25.56 1.87
N VAL A 17 29.04 24.50 2.54
CA VAL A 17 29.70 23.98 3.75
C VAL A 17 31.22 23.83 3.49
N LYS A 18 31.56 23.14 2.40
CA LYS A 18 32.94 22.93 2.00
C LYS A 18 33.64 24.26 1.66
N LYS A 19 32.99 25.16 0.91
CA LYS A 19 33.52 26.43 0.50
C LYS A 19 33.86 27.36 1.68
N TYR A 20 33.00 27.35 2.71
CA TYR A 20 33.14 28.20 3.88
C TYR A 20 33.84 27.50 5.07
N GLY A 21 34.31 26.26 4.89
CA GLY A 21 35.04 25.53 5.93
C GLY A 21 34.22 25.24 7.18
N ILE A 22 32.90 25.13 7.07
CA ILE A 22 32.00 24.86 8.19
C ILE A 22 32.22 23.40 8.63
N LYS A 23 32.72 23.20 9.86
CA LYS A 23 33.04 21.88 10.39
C LYS A 23 31.87 21.23 11.13
N GLU A 24 31.05 22.04 11.76
CA GLU A 24 29.89 21.57 12.52
C GLU A 24 28.60 22.11 11.92
N TYR A 25 27.72 21.24 11.50
CA TYR A 25 26.38 21.58 11.01
C TYR A 25 25.43 20.44 11.32
N ALA A 26 24.19 20.79 11.61
CA ALA A 26 23.17 19.79 11.85
C ALA A 26 23.05 18.85 10.64
N SER A 27 23.15 17.54 10.91
CA SER A 27 22.86 16.55 9.87
C SER A 27 21.50 16.89 9.29
N PRO A 28 21.40 17.01 8.00
CA PRO A 28 20.16 17.35 7.39
C PRO A 28 19.12 16.29 7.75
N GLY A 29 18.07 16.66 8.47
CA GLY A 29 16.90 15.80 8.72
C GLY A 29 16.41 15.18 7.41
N GLY A 30 15.93 13.95 7.43
CA GLY A 30 15.25 13.34 6.28
C GLY A 30 14.22 14.33 5.75
N GLY A 31 14.18 14.55 4.44
CA GLY A 31 13.23 15.49 3.85
C GLY A 31 11.79 15.11 4.26
N CYS A 32 10.95 16.12 4.45
CA CYS A 32 9.53 15.87 4.72
C CYS A 32 8.94 15.03 3.58
N LEU A 33 8.22 13.95 3.90
CA LEU A 33 7.56 13.08 2.92
C LEU A 33 6.60 13.86 2.00
N LEU A 34 6.00 14.95 2.51
CA LEU A 34 5.15 15.84 1.71
C LEU A 34 5.88 16.51 0.54
N THR A 35 7.21 16.56 0.57
CA THR A 35 8.01 17.06 -0.56
C THR A 35 8.32 15.96 -1.60
N ASP A 36 7.91 14.73 -1.35
CA ASP A 36 7.99 13.63 -2.31
C ASP A 36 6.75 13.65 -3.22
N PRO A 37 6.91 13.87 -4.54
CA PRO A 37 5.76 13.96 -5.43
C PRO A 37 4.88 12.69 -5.41
N VAL A 38 5.51 11.53 -5.35
CA VAL A 38 4.79 10.23 -5.34
C VAL A 38 3.98 10.06 -4.06
N PHE A 39 4.55 10.42 -2.91
CA PHE A 39 3.83 10.38 -1.64
C PHE A 39 2.71 11.42 -1.58
N SER A 40 2.98 12.64 -2.04
CA SER A 40 1.99 13.71 -2.07
C SER A 40 0.79 13.37 -2.97
N GLU A 41 1.02 12.76 -4.13
CA GLU A 41 -0.05 12.28 -5.00
C GLU A 41 -0.93 11.23 -4.31
N LYS A 42 -0.31 10.25 -3.64
CA LYS A 42 -1.05 9.24 -2.86
C LYS A 42 -1.88 9.86 -1.75
N LEU A 43 -1.31 10.84 -1.05
CA LEU A 43 -1.98 11.55 0.06
C LEU A 43 -3.18 12.36 -0.45
N MET A 44 -3.01 13.11 -1.54
CA MET A 44 -4.11 13.86 -2.15
C MET A 44 -5.25 12.94 -2.57
N LYS A 45 -4.91 11.80 -3.19
CA LYS A 45 -5.89 10.79 -3.60
C LYS A 45 -6.60 10.14 -2.39
N MET A 46 -5.88 9.92 -1.30
CA MET A 46 -6.49 9.45 -0.06
C MET A 46 -7.51 10.44 0.48
N PHE A 47 -7.20 11.73 0.56
CA PHE A 47 -8.14 12.75 1.02
C PHE A 47 -9.34 12.93 0.09
N GLU A 48 -9.16 12.74 -1.22
CA GLU A 48 -10.28 12.73 -2.18
C GLU A 48 -11.25 11.58 -1.89
N TYR A 49 -10.73 10.39 -1.61
CA TYR A 49 -11.54 9.17 -1.44
C TYR A 49 -11.98 8.94 0.00
N TRP A 50 -11.18 9.36 0.96
CA TRP A 50 -11.44 9.31 2.40
C TRP A 50 -11.17 10.67 3.05
N PRO A 51 -12.09 11.64 2.94
CA PRO A 51 -11.94 12.96 3.56
C PRO A 51 -11.74 12.90 5.08
N GLU A 52 -12.28 11.88 5.73
CA GLU A 52 -12.17 11.62 7.17
C GLU A 52 -10.94 10.75 7.53
N GLY A 53 -10.03 10.53 6.57
CA GLY A 53 -8.82 9.74 6.80
C GLY A 53 -7.93 10.37 7.85
N ASP A 54 -7.33 9.53 8.71
CA ASP A 54 -6.51 9.97 9.82
C ASP A 54 -4.98 9.70 9.63
N GLY A 55 -4.21 9.93 10.71
CA GLY A 55 -2.77 9.74 10.70
C GLY A 55 -2.35 8.29 10.41
N LEU A 56 -3.11 7.29 10.86
CA LEU A 56 -2.81 5.88 10.57
C LEU A 56 -3.08 5.52 9.11
N ASP A 57 -4.09 6.12 8.49
CA ASP A 57 -4.34 5.97 7.05
C ASP A 57 -3.20 6.60 6.25
N THR A 58 -2.73 7.76 6.68
CA THR A 58 -1.57 8.43 6.08
C THR A 58 -0.29 7.60 6.25
N GLU A 59 -0.09 6.99 7.42
CA GLU A 59 1.06 6.13 7.69
C GLU A 59 1.06 4.91 6.77
N LEU A 60 -0.11 4.31 6.53
CA LEU A 60 -0.27 3.18 5.63
C LEU A 60 0.23 3.47 4.21
N LEU A 61 0.14 4.73 3.75
CA LEU A 61 0.60 5.14 2.41
C LEU A 61 2.11 4.99 2.18
N LYS A 62 2.90 4.76 3.22
CA LYS A 62 4.35 4.53 3.12
C LYS A 62 4.70 3.12 2.66
N TYR A 63 3.79 2.16 2.83
CA TYR A 63 4.10 0.75 2.70
C TYR A 63 3.32 0.08 1.57
N GLY A 64 4.01 -0.34 0.50
CA GLY A 64 3.42 -1.19 -0.52
C GLY A 64 2.95 -0.49 -1.81
N ARG A 65 2.16 -1.22 -2.55
CA ARG A 65 1.46 -0.80 -3.77
C ARG A 65 -0.01 -0.61 -3.46
N PHE A 66 -0.60 0.45 -4.00
CA PHE A 66 -1.95 0.91 -3.65
C PHE A 66 -2.89 0.74 -4.81
N PHE A 67 -4.04 0.16 -4.51
CA PHE A 67 -5.13 -0.02 -5.45
C PHE A 67 -6.41 0.47 -4.79
N TRP A 68 -7.01 1.49 -5.38
CA TRP A 68 -8.28 2.02 -4.94
C TRP A 68 -9.40 1.41 -5.77
N LEU A 69 -10.43 0.90 -5.10
CA LEU A 69 -11.63 0.39 -5.73
C LEU A 69 -12.85 1.14 -5.20
N LYS A 70 -13.82 1.36 -6.06
CA LYS A 70 -15.12 1.89 -5.66
C LYS A 70 -16.06 0.73 -5.39
N SER A 71 -16.62 0.65 -4.18
CA SER A 71 -17.61 -0.38 -3.84
C SER A 71 -18.98 -0.03 -4.44
N LYS A 72 -19.84 -1.05 -4.61
CA LYS A 72 -21.26 -0.85 -4.99
C LYS A 72 -22.01 0.06 -4.01
N ALA A 73 -21.54 0.20 -2.77
CA ALA A 73 -22.07 1.10 -1.76
C ALA A 73 -21.52 2.54 -1.84
N GLU A 74 -20.92 2.93 -2.97
CA GLU A 74 -20.33 4.26 -3.25
C GLU A 74 -19.16 4.65 -2.31
N LYS A 75 -18.59 3.70 -1.59
CA LYS A 75 -17.42 3.92 -0.72
C LYS A 75 -16.16 3.41 -1.40
N TYR A 76 -15.06 4.06 -1.11
CA TYR A 76 -13.77 3.57 -1.59
C TYR A 76 -13.17 2.54 -0.64
N VAL A 77 -12.54 1.53 -1.22
CA VAL A 77 -11.78 0.48 -0.54
C VAL A 77 -10.34 0.59 -1.00
N LEU A 78 -9.41 0.52 -0.06
CA LEU A 78 -7.98 0.52 -0.34
C LEU A 78 -7.42 -0.89 -0.17
N ILE A 79 -6.73 -1.38 -1.20
CA ILE A 79 -5.90 -2.57 -1.14
C ILE A 79 -4.44 -2.13 -1.15
N VAL A 80 -3.68 -2.54 -0.14
CA VAL A 80 -2.24 -2.29 -0.02
C VAL A 80 -1.50 -3.61 -0.13
N VAL A 81 -0.68 -3.78 -1.16
CA VAL A 81 0.15 -4.98 -1.34
C VAL A 81 1.58 -4.67 -0.89
N GLY A 82 2.02 -5.27 0.21
CA GLY A 82 3.38 -5.15 0.72
C GLY A 82 4.42 -5.67 -0.26
N ARG A 83 5.66 -5.20 -0.15
CA ARG A 83 6.75 -5.60 -1.07
C ARG A 83 7.65 -6.66 -0.48
N ASP A 84 7.85 -6.63 0.84
CA ASP A 84 8.81 -7.46 1.57
C ASP A 84 8.35 -7.69 3.02
N LYS A 85 9.18 -8.39 3.80
CA LYS A 85 8.91 -8.73 5.19
C LYS A 85 8.73 -7.49 6.08
N ILE A 86 9.50 -6.42 5.86
CA ILE A 86 9.41 -5.20 6.66
C ILE A 86 8.05 -4.55 6.44
N TYR A 87 7.57 -4.53 5.20
CA TYR A 87 6.25 -4.00 4.87
C TYR A 87 5.13 -4.85 5.48
N TYR A 88 5.29 -6.18 5.50
CA TYR A 88 4.35 -7.06 6.21
C TYR A 88 4.21 -6.67 7.69
N GLU A 89 5.34 -6.54 8.39
CA GLU A 89 5.34 -6.18 9.81
C GLU A 89 4.63 -4.84 10.05
N GLN A 90 4.85 -3.86 9.17
CA GLN A 90 4.18 -2.56 9.24
C GLN A 90 2.68 -2.65 8.93
N LEU A 91 2.27 -3.44 7.95
CA LEU A 91 0.85 -3.65 7.64
C LEU A 91 0.10 -4.28 8.81
N VAL A 92 0.72 -5.25 9.51
CA VAL A 92 0.15 -5.87 10.71
C VAL A 92 0.03 -4.88 11.87
N ILE A 93 1.03 -3.99 12.07
CA ILE A 93 0.99 -2.95 13.11
C ILE A 93 -0.12 -1.93 12.82
N LEU A 94 -0.32 -1.57 11.56
CA LEU A 94 -1.30 -0.58 11.12
C LEU A 94 -2.71 -1.15 10.90
N GLU A 95 -2.86 -2.47 11.03
CA GLU A 95 -4.14 -3.15 10.88
C GLU A 95 -5.14 -2.70 11.96
N ARG A 96 -6.33 -2.37 11.52
CA ARG A 96 -7.47 -1.99 12.37
C ARG A 96 -8.47 -3.14 12.49
N PRO A 97 -9.35 -3.11 13.52
CA PRO A 97 -10.54 -3.95 13.51
C PRO A 97 -11.27 -3.80 12.17
N VAL A 98 -11.75 -4.90 11.62
CA VAL A 98 -12.44 -5.00 10.32
C VAL A 98 -11.56 -4.84 9.07
N ASP A 99 -10.28 -4.56 9.20
CA ASP A 99 -9.36 -4.73 8.08
C ASP A 99 -9.18 -6.22 7.75
N VAL A 100 -8.88 -6.50 6.50
CA VAL A 100 -8.62 -7.87 6.06
C VAL A 100 -7.16 -8.00 5.62
N LEU A 101 -6.45 -8.94 6.22
CA LEU A 101 -5.11 -9.33 5.79
C LEU A 101 -5.17 -10.59 4.94
N ILE A 102 -4.56 -10.54 3.76
CA ILE A 102 -4.35 -11.68 2.88
C ILE A 102 -2.86 -11.97 2.83
N LYS A 103 -2.48 -13.19 3.15
CA LYS A 103 -1.08 -13.67 3.10
C LYS A 103 -1.00 -15.06 2.49
N PHE A 104 0.16 -15.45 2.02
CA PHE A 104 0.42 -16.81 1.65
C PHE A 104 0.33 -17.74 2.86
N SER A 105 -0.09 -18.97 2.65
CA SER A 105 0.00 -19.99 3.70
C SER A 105 1.46 -20.21 4.09
N THR A 106 1.71 -20.67 5.30
CA THR A 106 3.02 -20.67 5.98
C THR A 106 4.18 -21.33 5.22
N LEU A 107 3.90 -22.04 4.14
CA LEU A 107 4.91 -22.77 3.35
C LEU A 107 5.49 -21.95 2.18
N VAL A 108 4.89 -20.82 1.83
CA VAL A 108 5.29 -20.00 0.66
C VAL A 108 5.60 -18.58 1.10
N ALA A 109 6.80 -18.12 0.80
CA ALA A 109 7.17 -16.73 1.02
C ALA A 109 6.58 -15.84 -0.08
N GLY A 110 5.68 -14.96 0.29
CA GLY A 110 5.04 -14.02 -0.64
C GLY A 110 4.65 -12.69 0.03
N PRO A 111 4.15 -11.74 -0.74
CA PRO A 111 3.65 -10.48 -0.20
C PRO A 111 2.41 -10.72 0.66
N THR A 112 2.16 -9.76 1.54
CA THR A 112 0.91 -9.67 2.29
C THR A 112 0.15 -8.46 1.81
N SER A 113 -1.15 -8.55 1.72
CA SER A 113 -2.02 -7.44 1.38
C SER A 113 -2.95 -7.10 2.54
N LEU A 114 -3.15 -5.80 2.75
CA LEU A 114 -4.13 -5.27 3.69
C LEU A 114 -5.26 -4.61 2.89
N ILE A 115 -6.49 -4.91 3.26
CA ILE A 115 -7.70 -4.34 2.65
C ILE A 115 -8.42 -3.54 3.73
N ARG A 116 -8.62 -2.26 3.48
CA ARG A 116 -9.33 -1.33 4.38
C ARG A 116 -10.53 -0.69 3.70
N GLY A 117 -11.61 -0.54 4.44
CA GLY A 117 -12.84 0.09 3.94
C GLY A 117 -13.93 -0.89 3.52
N ILE A 118 -13.75 -2.20 3.74
CA ILE A 118 -14.81 -3.20 3.57
C ILE A 118 -15.79 -3.13 4.76
N LYS A 119 -17.07 -3.36 4.51
CA LYS A 119 -18.08 -3.37 5.56
C LYS A 119 -18.17 -4.71 6.30
N ASN A 120 -18.46 -4.66 7.61
CA ASN A 120 -18.50 -5.82 8.53
C ASN A 120 -19.42 -6.98 8.13
N LYS A 121 -20.39 -6.80 7.23
CA LYS A 121 -21.40 -7.85 6.94
C LYS A 121 -20.84 -9.06 6.20
N VAL A 122 -19.72 -8.93 5.50
CA VAL A 122 -19.11 -10.00 4.70
C VAL A 122 -18.10 -10.81 5.49
N LEU A 123 -17.61 -10.28 6.60
CA LEU A 123 -16.55 -10.89 7.40
C LEU A 123 -16.93 -12.26 7.98
N GLY A 124 -18.23 -12.54 8.17
CA GLY A 124 -18.73 -13.85 8.62
C GLY A 124 -18.89 -14.91 7.49
N ILE A 125 -18.70 -14.52 6.22
CA ILE A 125 -18.95 -15.36 5.04
C ILE A 125 -17.65 -15.66 4.29
N ILE A 126 -16.55 -14.95 4.62
CA ILE A 126 -15.27 -15.12 3.92
C ILE A 126 -14.58 -16.39 4.39
N ASP A 127 -14.30 -17.28 3.47
CA ASP A 127 -13.46 -18.45 3.73
C ASP A 127 -12.08 -18.02 4.23
N LYS A 128 -11.63 -18.62 5.33
CA LYS A 128 -10.33 -18.33 5.96
C LYS A 128 -9.13 -18.72 5.08
N ALA A 129 -9.37 -19.43 3.99
CA ALA A 129 -8.36 -19.77 3.00
C ALA A 129 -8.97 -19.72 1.60
N ARG A 130 -8.21 -19.30 0.61
CA ARG A 130 -8.61 -19.25 -0.79
C ARG A 130 -7.50 -19.79 -1.68
N GLU A 131 -7.87 -20.68 -2.57
CA GLU A 131 -7.01 -21.16 -3.64
C GLU A 131 -7.25 -20.29 -4.88
N ILE A 132 -6.19 -19.84 -5.49
CA ILE A 132 -6.24 -19.01 -6.69
C ILE A 132 -5.20 -19.46 -7.70
N GLU A 133 -5.55 -19.41 -8.98
CA GLU A 133 -4.61 -19.50 -10.07
C GLU A 133 -4.00 -18.12 -10.33
N VAL A 134 -2.68 -18.02 -10.23
CA VAL A 134 -1.96 -16.76 -10.43
C VAL A 134 -1.58 -16.66 -11.90
N PRO A 135 -2.05 -15.63 -12.64
CA PRO A 135 -1.70 -15.49 -14.03
C PRO A 135 -0.21 -15.20 -14.22
N GLU A 136 0.38 -15.64 -15.32
CA GLU A 136 1.75 -15.27 -15.70
C GLU A 136 1.86 -13.78 -15.98
N GLU A 137 0.87 -13.22 -16.69
CA GLU A 137 0.75 -11.80 -16.99
C GLU A 137 -0.60 -11.27 -16.50
N LEU A 138 -0.59 -10.07 -15.94
CA LEU A 138 -1.79 -9.38 -15.49
C LEU A 138 -1.79 -7.95 -16.01
N LYS A 139 -2.73 -7.62 -16.85
CA LYS A 139 -2.96 -6.24 -17.28
C LYS A 139 -3.88 -5.56 -16.26
N MET A 140 -3.42 -4.46 -15.66
CA MET A 140 -4.20 -3.72 -14.66
C MET A 140 -5.55 -3.24 -15.20
N SER A 141 -5.67 -2.98 -16.51
CA SER A 141 -6.93 -2.65 -17.17
C SER A 141 -7.97 -3.78 -17.09
N GLU A 142 -7.55 -5.04 -17.03
CA GLU A 142 -8.46 -6.18 -16.92
C GLU A 142 -9.16 -6.24 -15.56
N LEU A 143 -8.58 -5.64 -14.52
CA LEU A 143 -9.18 -5.55 -13.20
C LEU A 143 -10.33 -4.54 -13.14
N ARG A 144 -10.43 -3.66 -14.13
CA ARG A 144 -11.49 -2.62 -14.24
C ARG A 144 -11.69 -1.89 -12.91
N LEU A 145 -10.61 -1.38 -12.33
CA LEU A 145 -10.59 -0.78 -10.98
C LEU A 145 -11.47 0.48 -10.88
N ASP A 146 -11.82 1.09 -12.00
CA ASP A 146 -12.73 2.23 -12.18
C ASP A 146 -14.21 1.86 -12.07
N GLU A 147 -14.55 0.59 -12.23
CA GLU A 147 -15.91 0.11 -12.07
C GLU A 147 -16.25 -0.19 -10.60
N LYS A 148 -17.55 -0.10 -10.27
CA LYS A 148 -18.03 -0.45 -8.93
C LYS A 148 -17.93 -1.95 -8.68
N LYS A 149 -17.29 -2.32 -7.57
CA LYS A 149 -17.06 -3.73 -7.18
C LYS A 149 -17.95 -4.15 -6.02
N SER A 150 -18.38 -5.40 -6.03
CA SER A 150 -18.90 -6.07 -4.85
C SER A 150 -17.76 -6.35 -3.87
N GLU A 151 -18.11 -6.70 -2.63
CA GLU A 151 -17.12 -7.08 -1.63
C GLU A 151 -16.39 -8.37 -2.02
N GLU A 152 -17.10 -9.33 -2.64
CA GLU A 152 -16.52 -10.56 -3.15
C GLU A 152 -15.56 -10.31 -4.32
N GLU A 153 -15.93 -9.47 -5.28
CA GLU A 153 -15.04 -9.03 -6.37
C GLU A 153 -13.80 -8.32 -5.80
N THR A 154 -13.98 -7.48 -4.77
CA THR A 154 -12.86 -6.79 -4.10
C THR A 154 -11.90 -7.79 -3.46
N MET A 155 -12.41 -8.81 -2.78
CA MET A 155 -11.61 -9.88 -2.19
C MET A 155 -10.88 -10.70 -3.25
N SER A 156 -11.55 -11.01 -4.35
CA SER A 156 -10.96 -11.74 -5.48
C SER A 156 -9.82 -10.95 -6.12
N ILE A 157 -10.01 -9.66 -6.35
CA ILE A 157 -8.97 -8.76 -6.86
C ILE A 157 -7.79 -8.67 -5.88
N ALA A 158 -8.05 -8.55 -4.58
CA ALA A 158 -6.99 -8.47 -3.58
C ALA A 158 -6.17 -9.77 -3.50
N ALA A 159 -6.83 -10.92 -3.54
CA ALA A 159 -6.18 -12.22 -3.59
C ALA A 159 -5.31 -12.35 -4.86
N LEU A 160 -5.87 -12.01 -6.01
CA LEU A 160 -5.17 -12.04 -7.30
C LEU A 160 -3.93 -11.13 -7.28
N LEU A 161 -4.05 -9.89 -6.80
CA LEU A 161 -2.93 -8.97 -6.66
C LEU A 161 -1.86 -9.53 -5.70
N THR A 162 -2.28 -10.10 -4.57
CA THR A 162 -1.35 -10.72 -3.63
C THR A 162 -0.54 -11.82 -4.29
N GLY A 163 -1.20 -12.74 -5.01
CA GLY A 163 -0.54 -13.81 -5.77
C GLY A 163 0.36 -13.26 -6.86
N TYR A 164 -0.12 -12.36 -7.70
CA TYR A 164 0.61 -11.83 -8.84
C TYR A 164 1.91 -11.11 -8.46
N TYR A 165 1.94 -10.39 -7.33
CA TYR A 165 3.15 -9.74 -6.86
C TYR A 165 4.15 -10.67 -6.17
N ALA A 166 3.82 -11.96 -5.99
CA ALA A 166 4.77 -13.02 -5.68
C ALA A 166 5.36 -13.55 -6.99
N ALA A 167 6.40 -12.92 -7.51
CA ALA A 167 6.93 -13.18 -8.84
C ALA A 167 7.26 -14.67 -9.14
N LYS A 168 7.62 -15.44 -8.10
CA LYS A 168 7.93 -16.88 -8.21
C LYS A 168 6.69 -17.78 -8.30
N GLU A 169 5.52 -17.22 -8.03
CA GLU A 169 4.26 -17.95 -7.98
C GLU A 169 3.36 -17.68 -9.19
N ARG A 170 3.80 -16.86 -10.13
CA ARG A 170 3.08 -16.63 -11.38
C ARG A 170 2.99 -17.90 -12.21
N GLY A 171 1.85 -18.13 -12.82
CA GLY A 171 1.52 -19.36 -13.57
C GLY A 171 1.25 -20.57 -12.69
N LYS A 172 1.08 -20.38 -11.37
CA LYS A 172 0.81 -21.50 -10.43
C LYS A 172 -0.48 -21.27 -9.66
N GLU A 173 -0.99 -22.37 -9.13
CA GLU A 173 -2.03 -22.34 -8.12
C GLU A 173 -1.42 -22.13 -6.74
N VAL A 174 -1.97 -21.16 -5.98
CA VAL A 174 -1.48 -20.81 -4.65
C VAL A 174 -2.62 -20.77 -3.65
N LYS A 175 -2.30 -21.12 -2.41
CA LYS A 175 -3.22 -21.04 -1.28
C LYS A 175 -2.90 -19.79 -0.45
N LEU A 176 -3.90 -18.93 -0.31
CA LEU A 176 -3.84 -17.73 0.50
C LEU A 176 -4.67 -17.89 1.76
N GLU A 177 -4.18 -17.39 2.86
CA GLU A 177 -4.89 -17.27 4.14
C GLU A 177 -5.49 -15.88 4.26
N ILE A 178 -6.71 -15.80 4.74
CA ILE A 178 -7.45 -14.57 4.95
C ILE A 178 -7.69 -14.42 6.45
N ASN A 179 -7.15 -13.36 7.02
CA ASN A 179 -7.29 -13.05 8.44
C ASN A 179 -8.02 -11.72 8.59
N ILE A 180 -8.92 -11.68 9.56
CA ILE A 180 -9.68 -10.50 9.93
C ILE A 180 -9.38 -10.24 11.39
N LYS A 181 -8.99 -9.03 11.70
CA LYS A 181 -8.76 -8.61 13.07
C LYS A 181 -10.12 -8.36 13.74
N GLU A 182 -10.40 -9.11 14.78
CA GLU A 182 -11.57 -8.92 15.66
C GLU A 182 -11.43 -7.66 16.52
#